data_322bbcb0a2a89f1632653d1f878d609d
#
_entry.id   322bbcb0a2a89f1632653d1f878d609d
#
_cell.length_a   1.000
_cell.length_b   1.000
_cell.length_c   1.000
_cell.angle_alpha   90.00
_cell.angle_beta   90.00
_cell.angle_gamma   90.00
#
_symmetry.space_group_name_H-M   'P 1'
#
loop_
_entity.id
_entity.type
_entity.pdbx_description
1 polymer ?
#
loop_
_entity_poly.entity_id
_entity_poly.type
_entity_poly.pdbx_seq_one_letter_code
_entity_poly.pdbx_strand_id
1 'polypeptide(L)'
;MKSAALAKRYGPDAVPAAGPWNEHIELLLSHRSIRGYRPDELPEGTLETLIAAAQSAATSSNMQSWSVIAVTDPATKAELAKASNNQRHVEECPLFLVWLADVSRNQRLGDEENVELEVMPYLETFLVAAIDAALAAQNAVVAAESLGLSTVYIGSLRNDPMRVKELLGLPAGSMGVFGLCVGYAAPGVTNEVKPRLSQPAVLYHEKYGNPDEPRLRAAYDEEMAEFSRRHEMTQSTWSERVINRMGAISAIAGRENLTQILREMGFPLR
;
A
#
# COMPACT_ATOMS: atom_id res chain seq x y z
N MET A 1 13.57 8.50 -23.87
CA MET A 1 13.37 7.98 -22.51
C MET A 1 11.99 8.35 -21.96
N LYS A 2 11.63 9.62 -21.81
CA LYS A 2 10.31 10.07 -21.27
C LYS A 2 9.10 9.37 -21.92
N SER A 3 8.97 9.43 -23.23
CA SER A 3 7.86 8.82 -23.98
C SER A 3 7.77 7.31 -23.77
N ALA A 4 8.91 6.61 -23.66
CA ALA A 4 8.92 5.16 -23.42
C ALA A 4 8.45 4.79 -22.01
N ALA A 5 8.81 5.56 -20.98
CA ALA A 5 8.33 5.35 -19.61
C ALA A 5 6.83 5.61 -19.49
N LEU A 6 6.35 6.68 -20.13
CA LEU A 6 4.92 7.00 -20.19
C LEU A 6 4.13 5.96 -20.99
N ALA A 7 4.63 5.49 -22.15
CA ALA A 7 3.98 4.46 -22.92
C ALA A 7 3.85 3.13 -22.17
N LYS A 8 4.86 2.74 -21.38
CA LYS A 8 4.76 1.57 -20.49
C LYS A 8 3.66 1.72 -19.43
N ARG A 9 3.41 2.94 -18.95
CA ARG A 9 2.45 3.23 -17.90
C ARG A 9 1.01 3.41 -18.40
N TYR A 10 0.83 3.93 -19.62
CA TYR A 10 -0.49 4.31 -20.15
C TYR A 10 -0.91 3.57 -21.41
N GLY A 11 -0.03 2.74 -21.99
CA GLY A 11 -0.20 2.23 -23.34
C GLY A 11 0.26 3.24 -24.41
N PRO A 12 0.54 2.79 -25.65
CA PRO A 12 1.08 3.64 -26.71
C PRO A 12 0.11 4.75 -27.16
N ASP A 13 -1.19 4.50 -27.09
CA ASP A 13 -2.24 5.38 -27.60
C ASP A 13 -2.73 6.42 -26.58
N ALA A 14 -2.35 6.26 -25.28
CA ALA A 14 -2.78 7.12 -24.19
C ALA A 14 -1.62 7.90 -23.53
N VAL A 15 -0.50 8.06 -24.22
CA VAL A 15 0.68 8.75 -23.70
C VAL A 15 0.39 10.24 -23.53
N PRO A 16 0.43 10.76 -22.27
CA PRO A 16 0.22 12.18 -22.05
C PRO A 16 1.42 13.02 -22.52
N ALA A 17 1.20 14.32 -22.71
CA ALA A 17 2.29 15.24 -23.00
C ALA A 17 3.31 15.25 -21.85
N ALA A 18 4.58 15.05 -22.18
CA ALA A 18 5.65 15.03 -21.19
C ALA A 18 6.06 16.47 -20.83
N GLY A 19 5.79 16.87 -19.60
CA GLY A 19 6.25 18.11 -18.99
C GLY A 19 7.71 18.05 -18.49
N PRO A 20 8.08 18.87 -17.48
CA PRO A 20 9.37 18.77 -16.79
C PRO A 20 9.63 17.34 -16.29
N TRP A 21 10.90 16.93 -16.30
CA TRP A 21 11.26 15.53 -16.04
C TRP A 21 12.62 15.43 -15.33
N ASN A 22 12.73 14.46 -14.41
CA ASN A 22 13.97 14.10 -13.77
C ASN A 22 13.99 12.59 -13.45
N GLU A 23 15.08 12.12 -12.87
CA GLU A 23 15.28 10.72 -12.48
C GLU A 23 14.26 10.22 -11.44
N HIS A 24 13.82 11.08 -10.53
CA HIS A 24 12.80 10.70 -9.52
C HIS A 24 11.45 10.38 -10.16
N ILE A 25 11.04 11.14 -11.18
CA ILE A 25 9.82 10.86 -11.95
C ILE A 25 9.98 9.54 -12.71
N GLU A 26 11.14 9.28 -13.27
CA GLU A 26 11.42 8.02 -13.98
C GLU A 26 11.37 6.83 -13.03
N LEU A 27 11.93 6.96 -11.82
CA LEU A 27 11.84 5.95 -10.76
C LEU A 27 10.38 5.66 -10.40
N LEU A 28 9.57 6.67 -10.11
CA LEU A 28 8.14 6.52 -9.79
C LEU A 28 7.36 5.79 -10.89
N LEU A 29 7.62 6.11 -12.14
CA LEU A 29 6.97 5.46 -13.29
C LEU A 29 7.45 4.02 -13.53
N SER A 30 8.62 3.67 -13.02
CA SER A 30 9.18 2.32 -13.12
C SER A 30 8.63 1.34 -12.07
N HIS A 31 7.85 1.80 -11.09
CA HIS A 31 7.33 0.98 -9.99
C HIS A 31 6.64 -0.30 -10.48
N ARG A 32 6.96 -1.40 -9.79
CA ARG A 32 6.41 -2.74 -10.01
C ARG A 32 6.24 -3.45 -8.68
N SER A 33 5.08 -4.06 -8.46
CA SER A 33 4.89 -4.93 -7.28
C SER A 33 5.55 -6.29 -7.52
N ILE A 34 6.55 -6.63 -6.74
CA ILE A 34 7.33 -7.88 -6.84
C ILE A 34 6.89 -8.85 -5.74
N ARG A 35 6.65 -10.12 -6.10
CA ARG A 35 6.12 -11.16 -5.20
C ARG A 35 7.01 -12.42 -5.15
N GLY A 36 8.30 -12.25 -5.33
CA GLY A 36 9.30 -13.29 -5.14
C GLY A 36 10.61 -12.64 -4.78
N TYR A 37 11.22 -13.07 -3.69
CA TYR A 37 12.39 -12.43 -3.13
C TYR A 37 13.55 -13.42 -3.03
N ARG A 38 14.77 -12.89 -3.13
CA ARG A 38 15.99 -13.59 -2.76
C ARG A 38 16.11 -13.63 -1.24
N PRO A 39 16.75 -14.65 -0.67
CA PRO A 39 16.95 -14.76 0.77
C PRO A 39 18.06 -13.84 1.29
N ASP A 40 18.66 -13.02 0.43
CA ASP A 40 19.79 -12.16 0.79
C ASP A 40 19.38 -11.15 1.87
N GLU A 41 20.19 -11.03 2.89
CA GLU A 41 20.06 -9.99 3.90
C GLU A 41 20.21 -8.61 3.27
N LEU A 42 19.51 -7.64 3.84
CA LEU A 42 19.67 -6.25 3.42
C LEU A 42 20.94 -5.67 4.05
N PRO A 43 21.63 -4.73 3.36
CA PRO A 43 22.77 -4.04 3.93
C PRO A 43 22.44 -3.39 5.28
N GLU A 44 23.42 -3.36 6.18
CA GLU A 44 23.31 -2.67 7.47
C GLU A 44 22.89 -1.20 7.26
N GLY A 45 22.00 -0.70 8.11
CA GLY A 45 21.46 0.67 8.01
C GLY A 45 20.35 0.85 6.97
N THR A 46 19.98 -0.21 6.22
CA THR A 46 18.90 -0.10 5.23
C THR A 46 17.56 0.22 5.89
N LEU A 47 17.21 -0.45 6.98
CA LEU A 47 15.95 -0.20 7.70
C LEU A 47 15.88 1.25 8.16
N GLU A 48 16.91 1.76 8.80
CA GLU A 48 16.99 3.12 9.32
C GLU A 48 16.85 4.16 8.19
N THR A 49 17.48 3.90 7.05
CA THR A 49 17.36 4.76 5.86
C THR A 49 15.92 4.78 5.33
N LEU A 50 15.26 3.62 5.26
CA LEU A 50 13.86 3.54 4.82
C LEU A 50 12.92 4.27 5.81
N ILE A 51 13.18 4.15 7.11
CA ILE A 51 12.38 4.84 8.13
C ILE A 51 12.63 6.35 8.11
N ALA A 52 13.86 6.81 7.90
CA ALA A 52 14.14 8.24 7.72
C ALA A 52 13.40 8.83 6.51
N ALA A 53 13.36 8.10 5.39
CA ALA A 53 12.56 8.49 4.23
C ALA A 53 11.06 8.52 4.55
N ALA A 54 10.56 7.51 5.26
CA ALA A 54 9.17 7.44 5.70
C ALA A 54 8.79 8.63 6.59
N GLN A 55 9.62 8.97 7.57
CA GLN A 55 9.42 10.10 8.50
C GLN A 55 9.47 11.46 7.79
N SER A 56 10.02 11.53 6.58
CA SER A 56 10.05 12.74 5.76
C SER A 56 8.75 13.00 5.00
N ALA A 57 7.76 12.10 5.09
CA ALA A 57 6.43 12.32 4.52
C ALA A 57 5.68 13.44 5.25
N ALA A 58 4.79 14.12 4.55
CA ALA A 58 3.84 15.02 5.19
C ALA A 58 2.89 14.26 6.11
N THR A 59 2.50 14.88 7.22
CA THR A 59 1.50 14.35 8.15
C THR A 59 0.47 15.42 8.48
N SER A 60 -0.72 15.00 8.88
CA SER A 60 -1.76 15.94 9.31
C SER A 60 -1.33 16.66 10.59
N SER A 61 -1.24 17.99 10.52
CA SER A 61 -0.87 18.87 11.65
C SER A 61 0.39 18.44 12.40
N ASN A 62 1.29 17.74 11.73
CA ASN A 62 2.49 17.13 12.32
C ASN A 62 2.21 16.19 13.51
N MET A 63 1.01 15.62 13.58
CA MET A 63 0.64 14.70 14.67
C MET A 63 1.34 13.34 14.58
N GLN A 64 1.80 12.96 13.38
CA GLN A 64 2.57 11.74 13.13
C GLN A 64 1.86 10.49 13.71
N SER A 65 0.57 10.35 13.38
CA SER A 65 -0.33 9.33 13.95
C SER A 65 -0.15 7.96 13.27
N TRP A 66 1.09 7.53 13.12
CA TRP A 66 1.45 6.24 12.55
C TRP A 66 2.65 5.61 13.25
N SER A 67 2.75 4.30 13.13
CA SER A 67 3.93 3.52 13.55
C SER A 67 4.21 2.42 12.53
N VAL A 68 5.40 1.83 12.59
CA VAL A 68 5.76 0.68 11.77
C VAL A 68 6.50 -0.36 12.62
N ILE A 69 6.20 -1.63 12.38
CA ILE A 69 6.92 -2.75 13.00
C ILE A 69 7.72 -3.47 11.93
N ALA A 70 9.03 -3.56 12.12
CA ALA A 70 9.92 -4.35 11.29
C ALA A 70 9.91 -5.80 11.79
N VAL A 71 9.59 -6.75 10.91
CA VAL A 71 9.53 -8.17 11.21
C VAL A 71 10.53 -8.89 10.31
N THR A 72 11.53 -9.50 10.94
CA THR A 72 12.55 -10.34 10.29
C THR A 72 12.51 -11.77 10.78
N ASP A 73 11.93 -12.01 11.97
CA ASP A 73 11.79 -13.35 12.55
C ASP A 73 10.93 -14.27 11.65
N PRO A 74 11.49 -15.42 11.19
CA PRO A 74 10.78 -16.30 10.27
C PRO A 74 9.47 -16.86 10.82
N ALA A 75 9.40 -17.14 12.13
CA ALA A 75 8.21 -17.71 12.76
C ALA A 75 7.07 -16.68 12.77
N THR A 76 7.37 -15.44 13.13
CA THR A 76 6.41 -14.33 13.11
C THR A 76 5.95 -14.03 11.69
N LYS A 77 6.87 -14.01 10.69
CA LYS A 77 6.49 -13.83 9.28
C LYS A 77 5.57 -14.93 8.77
N ALA A 78 5.82 -16.19 9.14
CA ALA A 78 4.95 -17.32 8.77
C ALA A 78 3.53 -17.16 9.32
N GLU A 79 3.37 -16.73 10.58
CA GLU A 79 2.05 -16.48 11.16
C GLU A 79 1.36 -15.26 10.49
N LEU A 80 2.09 -14.20 10.19
CA LEU A 80 1.55 -13.06 9.45
C LEU A 80 1.17 -13.42 7.99
N ALA A 81 1.92 -14.32 7.35
CA ALA A 81 1.57 -14.87 6.05
C ALA A 81 0.23 -15.62 6.10
N LYS A 82 0.00 -16.46 7.13
CA LYS A 82 -1.29 -17.16 7.35
C LYS A 82 -2.43 -16.16 7.53
N ALA A 83 -2.29 -15.15 8.39
CA ALA A 83 -3.26 -14.09 8.57
C ALA A 83 -3.53 -13.32 7.25
N SER A 84 -2.57 -13.30 6.34
CA SER A 84 -2.63 -12.63 5.04
C SER A 84 -3.04 -13.53 3.87
N ASN A 85 -3.81 -14.59 4.10
CA ASN A 85 -4.22 -15.54 3.07
C ASN A 85 -3.06 -16.36 2.49
N ASN A 86 -2.14 -16.80 3.33
CA ASN A 86 -0.99 -17.65 3.00
C ASN A 86 -0.10 -17.08 1.88
N GLN A 87 0.19 -15.78 1.95
CA GLN A 87 1.02 -15.12 0.94
C GLN A 87 2.51 -15.44 1.16
N ARG A 88 3.03 -16.40 0.40
CA ARG A 88 4.39 -16.94 0.50
C ARG A 88 5.48 -15.85 0.47
N HIS A 89 5.31 -14.79 -0.31
CA HIS A 89 6.26 -13.70 -0.38
C HIS A 89 6.39 -12.88 0.92
N VAL A 90 5.46 -13.01 1.88
CA VAL A 90 5.61 -12.47 3.24
C VAL A 90 6.64 -13.27 4.02
N GLU A 91 6.68 -14.60 3.83
CA GLU A 91 7.67 -15.46 4.45
C GLU A 91 9.06 -15.29 3.82
N GLU A 92 9.10 -15.13 2.48
CA GLU A 92 10.33 -15.11 1.70
C GLU A 92 11.10 -13.78 1.78
N CYS A 93 10.41 -12.65 1.95
CA CYS A 93 11.11 -11.36 1.97
C CYS A 93 12.03 -11.25 3.19
N PRO A 94 13.25 -10.68 3.05
CA PRO A 94 14.17 -10.50 4.17
C PRO A 94 13.65 -9.52 5.22
N LEU A 95 12.84 -8.55 4.80
CA LEU A 95 12.25 -7.54 5.68
C LEU A 95 10.75 -7.39 5.38
N PHE A 96 9.93 -7.56 6.41
CA PHE A 96 8.50 -7.30 6.35
C PHE A 96 8.13 -6.15 7.29
N LEU A 97 7.59 -5.07 6.76
CA LEU A 97 7.18 -3.89 7.51
C LEU A 97 5.67 -3.87 7.68
N VAL A 98 5.17 -3.85 8.92
CA VAL A 98 3.75 -3.70 9.21
C VAL A 98 3.46 -2.26 9.58
N TRP A 99 2.73 -1.56 8.74
CA TRP A 99 2.37 -0.15 8.90
C TRP A 99 1.06 -0.01 9.66
N LEU A 100 1.07 0.83 10.68
CA LEU A 100 -0.02 0.98 11.62
C LEU A 100 -0.64 2.38 11.50
N ALA A 101 -1.97 2.44 11.46
CA ALA A 101 -2.69 3.59 11.99
C ALA A 101 -2.53 3.52 13.51
N ASP A 102 -1.90 4.52 14.12
CA ASP A 102 -1.52 4.48 15.53
C ASP A 102 -1.73 5.84 16.18
N VAL A 103 -2.75 5.93 17.01
CA VAL A 103 -3.08 7.10 17.83
C VAL A 103 -2.80 6.86 19.31
N SER A 104 -2.23 5.70 19.67
CA SER A 104 -1.95 5.34 21.04
C SER A 104 -0.96 6.30 21.73
N ARG A 105 0.00 6.83 20.94
CA ARG A 105 0.96 7.85 21.41
C ARG A 105 0.26 9.16 21.74
N ASN A 106 -0.68 9.58 20.89
CA ASN A 106 -1.47 10.79 21.11
C ASN A 106 -2.36 10.64 22.34
N GLN A 107 -2.99 9.45 22.52
CA GLN A 107 -3.79 9.17 23.71
C GLN A 107 -2.95 9.24 25.00
N ARG A 108 -1.77 8.61 25.01
CA ARG A 108 -0.87 8.68 26.18
C ARG A 108 -0.48 10.12 26.53
N LEU A 109 -0.23 10.98 25.52
CA LEU A 109 0.01 12.40 25.76
C LEU A 109 -1.19 13.06 26.43
N GLY A 110 -2.42 12.82 25.95
CA GLY A 110 -3.63 13.34 26.59
C GLY A 110 -3.75 12.90 28.05
N ASP A 111 -3.49 11.62 28.30
CA ASP A 111 -3.53 11.05 29.66
C ASP A 111 -2.47 11.68 30.60
N GLU A 112 -1.24 11.86 30.10
CA GLU A 112 -0.12 12.47 30.85
C GLU A 112 -0.38 13.95 31.18
N GLU A 113 -0.95 14.69 30.23
CA GLU A 113 -1.30 16.11 30.42
C GLU A 113 -2.65 16.33 31.12
N ASN A 114 -3.38 15.25 31.44
CA ASN A 114 -4.74 15.28 32.00
C ASN A 114 -5.72 16.09 31.12
N VAL A 115 -5.61 15.93 29.80
CA VAL A 115 -6.48 16.56 28.80
C VAL A 115 -7.29 15.49 28.07
N GLU A 116 -8.62 15.62 28.09
CA GLU A 116 -9.48 14.79 27.26
C GLU A 116 -9.32 15.19 25.78
N LEU A 117 -8.88 14.24 24.96
CA LEU A 117 -8.78 14.43 23.51
C LEU A 117 -10.14 14.12 22.87
N GLU A 118 -11.05 15.08 22.87
CA GLU A 118 -12.45 14.91 22.45
C GLU A 118 -12.63 14.38 21.03
N VAL A 119 -11.62 14.55 20.15
CA VAL A 119 -11.66 14.08 18.75
C VAL A 119 -11.26 12.61 18.58
N MET A 120 -10.63 12.01 19.59
CA MET A 120 -10.15 10.63 19.52
C MET A 120 -11.24 9.60 19.15
N PRO A 121 -12.51 9.74 19.62
CA PRO A 121 -13.56 8.79 19.30
C PRO A 121 -14.10 8.87 17.87
N TYR A 122 -13.73 9.85 17.09
CA TYR A 122 -14.33 10.08 15.77
C TYR A 122 -13.60 9.33 14.65
N LEU A 123 -14.35 8.98 13.59
CA LEU A 123 -13.80 8.33 12.39
C LEU A 123 -12.65 9.13 11.78
N GLU A 124 -12.70 10.46 11.85
CA GLU A 124 -11.64 11.36 11.39
C GLU A 124 -10.26 10.98 11.93
N THR A 125 -10.17 10.66 13.22
CA THR A 125 -8.91 10.28 13.86
C THR A 125 -8.31 9.02 13.24
N PHE A 126 -9.12 8.00 12.98
CA PHE A 126 -8.65 6.80 12.28
C PHE A 126 -8.27 7.08 10.83
N LEU A 127 -9.06 7.90 10.13
CA LEU A 127 -8.81 8.25 8.73
C LEU A 127 -7.47 8.99 8.60
N VAL A 128 -7.22 9.99 9.42
CA VAL A 128 -5.94 10.72 9.48
C VAL A 128 -4.77 9.75 9.72
N ALA A 129 -4.88 8.88 10.72
CA ALA A 129 -3.82 7.93 11.05
C ALA A 129 -3.54 6.94 9.90
N ALA A 130 -4.58 6.45 9.23
CA ALA A 130 -4.44 5.55 8.08
C ALA A 130 -3.81 6.25 6.86
N ILE A 131 -4.13 7.53 6.61
CA ILE A 131 -3.55 8.35 5.55
C ILE A 131 -2.08 8.62 5.86
N ASP A 132 -1.74 9.05 7.08
CA ASP A 132 -0.36 9.31 7.51
C ASP A 132 0.51 8.05 7.32
N ALA A 133 0.01 6.88 7.73
CA ALA A 133 0.70 5.61 7.53
C ALA A 133 0.93 5.29 6.03
N ALA A 134 -0.03 5.59 5.17
CA ALA A 134 0.09 5.37 3.73
C ALA A 134 1.10 6.31 3.07
N LEU A 135 1.14 7.58 3.46
CA LEU A 135 2.11 8.54 2.96
C LEU A 135 3.54 8.16 3.38
N ALA A 136 3.74 7.81 4.65
CA ALA A 136 5.03 7.36 5.17
C ALA A 136 5.51 6.09 4.47
N ALA A 137 4.64 5.10 4.30
CA ALA A 137 4.95 3.85 3.61
C ALA A 137 5.33 4.09 2.14
N GLN A 138 4.65 5.00 1.43
CA GLN A 138 4.97 5.30 0.05
C GLN A 138 6.34 5.95 -0.10
N ASN A 139 6.76 6.82 0.82
CA ASN A 139 8.13 7.33 0.84
C ASN A 139 9.16 6.21 1.05
N ALA A 140 8.90 5.27 1.96
CA ALA A 140 9.76 4.10 2.14
C ALA A 140 9.85 3.23 0.87
N VAL A 141 8.74 3.05 0.13
CA VAL A 141 8.74 2.35 -1.16
C VAL A 141 9.66 3.04 -2.18
N VAL A 142 9.52 4.36 -2.34
CA VAL A 142 10.36 5.13 -3.27
C VAL A 142 11.85 5.03 -2.88
N ALA A 143 12.15 5.14 -1.58
CA ALA A 143 13.51 4.97 -1.08
C ALA A 143 14.05 3.55 -1.34
N ALA A 144 13.27 2.50 -1.05
CA ALA A 144 13.66 1.12 -1.32
C ALA A 144 13.95 0.89 -2.82
N GLU A 145 13.07 1.36 -3.70
CA GLU A 145 13.24 1.20 -5.15
C GLU A 145 14.43 2.00 -5.69
N SER A 146 14.74 3.18 -5.10
CA SER A 146 15.93 3.95 -5.44
C SER A 146 17.25 3.24 -5.06
N LEU A 147 17.19 2.36 -4.05
CA LEU A 147 18.32 1.51 -3.63
C LEU A 147 18.36 0.18 -4.40
N GLY A 148 17.54 -0.02 -5.43
CA GLY A 148 17.46 -1.25 -6.21
C GLY A 148 16.73 -2.39 -5.52
N LEU A 149 16.06 -2.12 -4.39
CA LEU A 149 15.18 -3.08 -3.74
C LEU A 149 13.82 -3.14 -4.45
N SER A 150 13.09 -4.17 -4.16
CA SER A 150 11.74 -4.42 -4.69
C SER A 150 10.75 -4.50 -3.55
N THR A 151 9.50 -4.10 -3.83
CA THR A 151 8.46 -4.00 -2.82
C THR A 151 7.12 -4.56 -3.29
N VAL A 152 6.26 -4.93 -2.33
CA VAL A 152 4.82 -5.15 -2.55
C VAL A 152 4.03 -4.87 -1.28
N TYR A 153 2.93 -4.15 -1.42
CA TYR A 153 1.97 -3.94 -0.34
C TYR A 153 1.10 -5.17 -0.07
N ILE A 154 0.88 -5.47 1.21
CA ILE A 154 0.09 -6.62 1.70
C ILE A 154 -1.15 -6.11 2.44
N GLY A 155 -2.19 -5.79 1.67
CA GLY A 155 -3.45 -5.34 2.23
C GLY A 155 -4.28 -6.46 2.90
N SER A 156 -3.94 -7.72 2.64
CA SER A 156 -4.60 -8.89 3.22
C SER A 156 -4.31 -9.10 4.71
N LEU A 157 -3.39 -8.35 5.34
CA LEU A 157 -3.29 -8.28 6.80
C LEU A 157 -4.62 -7.90 7.48
N ARG A 158 -5.47 -7.14 6.77
CA ARG A 158 -6.81 -6.78 7.24
C ARG A 158 -7.85 -7.91 7.15
N ASN A 159 -7.48 -9.11 6.70
CA ASN A 159 -8.38 -10.27 6.77
C ASN A 159 -8.54 -10.76 8.21
N ASP A 160 -7.48 -10.64 9.02
CA ASP A 160 -7.48 -11.01 10.43
C ASP A 160 -6.70 -9.99 11.28
N PRO A 161 -7.25 -8.78 11.48
CA PRO A 161 -6.55 -7.72 12.23
C PRO A 161 -6.34 -8.06 13.70
N MET A 162 -7.24 -8.86 14.29
CA MET A 162 -7.12 -9.29 15.69
C MET A 162 -5.94 -10.23 15.88
N ARG A 163 -5.72 -11.17 14.94
CA ARG A 163 -4.53 -12.02 14.96
C ARG A 163 -3.24 -11.21 14.78
N VAL A 164 -3.25 -10.22 13.90
CA VAL A 164 -2.10 -9.31 13.72
C VAL A 164 -1.83 -8.52 15.01
N LYS A 165 -2.88 -8.03 15.69
CA LYS A 165 -2.78 -7.35 16.99
C LYS A 165 -2.12 -8.25 18.03
N GLU A 166 -2.57 -9.48 18.15
CA GLU A 166 -2.04 -10.46 19.10
C GLU A 166 -0.56 -10.79 18.82
N LEU A 167 -0.24 -11.12 17.55
CA LEU A 167 1.13 -11.49 17.14
C LEU A 167 2.16 -10.38 17.38
N LEU A 168 1.75 -9.13 17.19
CA LEU A 168 2.65 -7.97 17.26
C LEU A 168 2.51 -7.17 18.55
N GLY A 169 1.61 -7.57 19.48
CA GLY A 169 1.42 -6.88 20.74
C GLY A 169 0.88 -5.45 20.58
N LEU A 170 -0.03 -5.22 19.63
CA LEU A 170 -0.51 -3.87 19.34
C LEU A 170 -1.37 -3.31 20.48
N PRO A 171 -1.11 -2.06 20.92
CA PRO A 171 -1.93 -1.41 21.94
C PRO A 171 -3.33 -1.02 21.42
N ALA A 172 -4.23 -0.64 22.30
CA ALA A 172 -5.47 0.01 21.93
C ALA A 172 -5.16 1.32 21.16
N GLY A 173 -6.00 1.67 20.20
CA GLY A 173 -5.78 2.83 19.32
C GLY A 173 -4.70 2.60 18.26
N SER A 174 -4.38 1.34 17.96
CA SER A 174 -3.49 1.00 16.84
C SER A 174 -4.01 -0.19 16.03
N MET A 175 -3.80 -0.15 14.71
CA MET A 175 -4.19 -1.21 13.77
C MET A 175 -3.22 -1.34 12.60
N GLY A 176 -2.85 -2.57 12.24
CA GLY A 176 -2.11 -2.85 11.00
C GLY A 176 -2.94 -2.56 9.76
N VAL A 177 -2.66 -1.46 9.07
CA VAL A 177 -3.40 -1.08 7.85
C VAL A 177 -2.96 -1.89 6.65
N PHE A 178 -1.68 -2.18 6.54
CA PHE A 178 -1.10 -3.05 5.51
C PHE A 178 0.33 -3.44 5.90
N GLY A 179 0.82 -4.52 5.29
CA GLY A 179 2.24 -4.86 5.29
C GLY A 179 2.95 -4.37 4.03
N LEU A 180 4.27 -4.36 4.08
CA LEU A 180 5.14 -4.09 2.95
C LEU A 180 6.29 -5.11 2.98
N CYS A 181 6.37 -5.96 1.96
CA CYS A 181 7.55 -6.79 1.74
C CYS A 181 8.65 -5.94 1.09
N VAL A 182 9.88 -6.08 1.56
CA VAL A 182 11.06 -5.38 1.03
C VAL A 182 12.19 -6.39 0.86
N GLY A 183 12.86 -6.37 -0.29
CA GLY A 183 13.99 -7.26 -0.58
C GLY A 183 14.43 -7.17 -2.03
N TYR A 184 15.44 -7.92 -2.39
CA TYR A 184 15.86 -8.06 -3.79
C TYR A 184 14.94 -9.03 -4.54
N ALA A 185 14.53 -8.68 -5.77
CA ALA A 185 13.74 -9.57 -6.60
C ALA A 185 14.46 -10.91 -6.87
N ALA A 186 13.75 -12.02 -6.78
CA ALA A 186 14.30 -13.33 -7.13
C ALA A 186 14.60 -13.41 -8.63
N PRO A 187 15.61 -14.20 -9.05
CA PRO A 187 15.87 -14.45 -10.48
C PRO A 187 14.62 -14.99 -11.18
N GLY A 188 14.35 -14.50 -12.38
CA GLY A 188 13.19 -14.91 -13.16
C GLY A 188 11.85 -14.29 -12.73
N VAL A 189 11.79 -13.59 -11.63
CA VAL A 189 10.62 -12.76 -11.26
C VAL A 189 10.68 -11.45 -12.02
N THR A 190 10.17 -11.47 -13.24
CA THR A 190 10.14 -10.31 -14.12
C THR A 190 8.70 -9.81 -14.25
N ASN A 191 8.39 -8.73 -13.55
CA ASN A 191 7.14 -8.02 -13.76
C ASN A 191 7.38 -6.81 -14.69
N GLU A 192 6.53 -6.66 -15.69
CA GLU A 192 6.46 -5.42 -16.45
C GLU A 192 5.80 -4.31 -15.63
N VAL A 193 6.02 -3.06 -16.04
CA VAL A 193 5.28 -1.91 -15.51
C VAL A 193 3.80 -2.08 -15.86
N LYS A 194 2.95 -2.25 -14.85
CA LYS A 194 1.51 -2.45 -15.08
C LYS A 194 0.87 -1.15 -15.57
N PRO A 195 0.09 -1.20 -16.66
CA PRO A 195 -0.66 -0.04 -17.13
C PRO A 195 -1.59 0.57 -16.07
N ARG A 196 -1.93 1.83 -16.25
CA ARG A 196 -2.89 2.59 -15.44
C ARG A 196 -3.93 3.25 -16.34
N LEU A 197 -5.07 3.61 -15.74
CA LEU A 197 -6.06 4.47 -16.40
C LEU A 197 -5.36 5.73 -16.97
N SER A 198 -5.80 6.16 -18.16
CA SER A 198 -5.30 7.39 -18.75
C SER A 198 -5.58 8.61 -17.87
N GLN A 199 -4.76 9.64 -17.97
CA GLN A 199 -4.90 10.83 -17.12
C GLN A 199 -6.31 11.45 -17.14
N PRO A 200 -7.01 11.60 -18.29
CA PRO A 200 -8.35 12.15 -18.31
C PRO A 200 -9.40 11.33 -17.55
N ALA A 201 -9.12 10.07 -17.23
CA ALA A 201 -10.01 9.23 -16.43
C ALA A 201 -9.89 9.50 -14.90
N VAL A 202 -8.85 10.20 -14.46
CA VAL A 202 -8.56 10.45 -13.04
C VAL A 202 -8.29 11.93 -12.71
N LEU A 203 -8.01 12.75 -13.72
CA LEU A 203 -7.72 14.18 -13.57
C LEU A 203 -8.88 15.00 -14.13
N TYR A 204 -9.47 15.82 -13.29
CA TYR A 204 -10.54 16.75 -13.65
C TYR A 204 -10.08 18.18 -13.38
N HIS A 205 -10.52 19.13 -14.20
CA HIS A 205 -10.24 20.53 -14.04
C HIS A 205 -11.46 21.23 -13.45
N GLU A 206 -11.27 21.96 -12.36
CA GLU A 206 -12.26 22.76 -11.63
C GLU A 206 -13.46 21.96 -11.06
N LYS A 207 -14.00 21.00 -11.81
CA LYS A 207 -15.18 20.21 -11.42
C LYS A 207 -14.98 18.74 -11.74
N TYR A 208 -15.54 17.88 -10.90
CA TYR A 208 -15.57 16.46 -11.11
C TYR A 208 -16.47 16.07 -12.29
N GLY A 209 -15.98 15.14 -13.11
CA GLY A 209 -16.75 14.51 -14.17
C GLY A 209 -16.02 14.50 -15.52
N ASN A 210 -16.21 13.42 -16.25
CA ASN A 210 -15.74 13.27 -17.63
C ASN A 210 -16.78 12.44 -18.41
N PRO A 211 -17.49 13.01 -19.40
CA PRO A 211 -18.49 12.29 -20.20
C PRO A 211 -17.87 11.15 -21.02
N ASP A 212 -16.57 11.20 -21.30
CA ASP A 212 -15.85 10.18 -22.05
C ASP A 212 -15.34 9.02 -21.17
N GLU A 213 -15.61 9.01 -19.85
CA GLU A 213 -15.11 7.98 -18.93
C GLU A 213 -15.38 6.54 -19.43
N PRO A 214 -16.58 6.18 -19.94
CA PRO A 214 -16.83 4.83 -20.43
C PRO A 214 -15.89 4.41 -21.57
N ARG A 215 -15.57 5.34 -22.49
CA ARG A 215 -14.63 5.10 -23.60
C ARG A 215 -13.20 4.96 -23.09
N LEU A 216 -12.78 5.82 -22.15
CA LEU A 216 -11.44 5.75 -21.56
C LEU A 216 -11.24 4.46 -20.76
N ARG A 217 -12.27 3.99 -20.07
CA ARG A 217 -12.25 2.71 -19.37
C ARG A 217 -12.17 1.52 -20.33
N ALA A 218 -12.94 1.53 -21.41
CA ALA A 218 -12.89 0.48 -22.43
C ALA A 218 -11.49 0.38 -23.05
N ALA A 219 -10.87 1.52 -23.41
CA ALA A 219 -9.50 1.54 -23.93
C ALA A 219 -8.49 0.99 -22.89
N TYR A 220 -8.67 1.31 -21.62
CA TYR A 220 -7.82 0.73 -20.57
C TYR A 220 -8.05 -0.77 -20.36
N ASP A 221 -9.27 -1.27 -20.56
CA ASP A 221 -9.56 -2.70 -20.52
C ASP A 221 -8.82 -3.46 -21.62
N GLU A 222 -8.68 -2.88 -22.82
CA GLU A 222 -7.89 -3.45 -23.92
C GLU A 222 -6.40 -3.55 -23.54
N GLU A 223 -5.80 -2.47 -23.01
CA GLU A 223 -4.40 -2.47 -22.53
C GLU A 223 -4.19 -3.50 -21.39
N MET A 224 -5.14 -3.59 -20.47
CA MET A 224 -5.07 -4.57 -19.39
C MET A 224 -5.25 -6.01 -19.87
N ALA A 225 -6.09 -6.25 -20.87
CA ALA A 225 -6.24 -7.58 -21.46
C ALA A 225 -4.93 -8.05 -22.11
N GLU A 226 -4.27 -7.17 -22.87
CA GLU A 226 -2.97 -7.46 -23.49
C GLU A 226 -1.87 -7.71 -22.44
N PHE A 227 -1.79 -6.86 -21.41
CA PHE A 227 -0.89 -7.06 -20.26
C PHE A 227 -1.16 -8.40 -19.58
N SER A 228 -2.43 -8.72 -19.30
CA SER A 228 -2.83 -9.92 -18.58
C SER A 228 -2.53 -11.19 -19.39
N ARG A 229 -2.68 -11.14 -20.71
CA ARG A 229 -2.34 -12.23 -21.61
C ARG A 229 -0.83 -12.54 -21.58
N ARG A 230 0.03 -11.49 -21.60
CA ARG A 230 1.49 -11.67 -21.52
C ARG A 230 1.94 -12.23 -20.18
N HIS A 231 1.20 -11.98 -19.12
CA HIS A 231 1.51 -12.40 -17.73
C HIS A 231 0.65 -13.57 -17.24
N GLU A 232 -0.08 -14.23 -18.14
CA GLU A 232 -0.93 -15.39 -17.84
C GLU A 232 -1.85 -15.19 -16.62
N MET A 233 -2.44 -13.97 -16.51
CA MET A 233 -3.26 -13.60 -15.36
C MET A 233 -4.69 -14.12 -15.53
N THR A 234 -5.31 -14.59 -14.45
CA THR A 234 -6.67 -15.17 -14.44
C THR A 234 -7.75 -14.19 -14.86
N GLN A 235 -7.58 -12.90 -14.57
CA GLN A 235 -8.54 -11.85 -14.92
C GLN A 235 -7.94 -11.01 -16.04
N SER A 236 -8.65 -10.92 -17.16
CA SER A 236 -8.11 -10.27 -18.34
C SER A 236 -8.16 -8.75 -18.24
N THR A 237 -9.31 -8.16 -17.92
CA THR A 237 -9.52 -6.71 -17.93
C THR A 237 -9.49 -6.08 -16.53
N TRP A 238 -9.41 -4.76 -16.46
CA TRP A 238 -9.58 -4.02 -15.21
C TRP A 238 -11.03 -4.06 -14.73
N SER A 239 -12.00 -3.94 -15.63
CA SER A 239 -13.43 -4.02 -15.30
C SER A 239 -13.77 -5.35 -14.64
N GLU A 240 -13.27 -6.48 -15.15
CA GLU A 240 -13.42 -7.80 -14.51
C GLU A 240 -12.83 -7.82 -13.10
N ARG A 241 -11.65 -7.22 -12.90
CA ARG A 241 -11.01 -7.15 -11.57
C ARG A 241 -11.85 -6.37 -10.58
N VAL A 242 -12.41 -5.23 -10.99
CA VAL A 242 -13.28 -4.41 -10.15
C VAL A 242 -14.55 -5.18 -9.78
N ILE A 243 -15.23 -5.76 -10.76
CA ILE A 243 -16.45 -6.54 -10.53
C ILE A 243 -16.17 -7.73 -9.61
N ASN A 244 -15.11 -8.51 -9.86
CA ASN A 244 -14.76 -9.65 -9.03
C ASN A 244 -14.37 -9.24 -7.61
N ARG A 245 -13.78 -8.05 -7.43
CA ARG A 245 -13.35 -7.57 -6.12
C ARG A 245 -14.45 -6.90 -5.31
N MET A 246 -15.42 -6.27 -5.97
CA MET A 246 -16.45 -5.44 -5.33
C MET A 246 -17.87 -6.00 -5.50
N GLY A 247 -18.07 -6.98 -6.36
CA GLY A 247 -19.39 -7.52 -6.68
C GLY A 247 -19.97 -8.48 -5.65
N ALA A 248 -19.17 -9.00 -4.72
CA ALA A 248 -19.64 -9.89 -3.67
C ALA A 248 -18.93 -9.64 -2.35
N ILE A 249 -19.65 -9.76 -1.23
CA ILE A 249 -19.08 -9.59 0.12
C ILE A 249 -17.96 -10.61 0.37
N SER A 250 -18.11 -11.85 -0.08
CA SER A 250 -17.09 -12.89 0.04
C SER A 250 -15.72 -12.50 -0.55
N ALA A 251 -15.70 -11.57 -1.51
CA ALA A 251 -14.45 -11.08 -2.12
C ALA A 251 -13.60 -10.24 -1.16
N ILE A 252 -14.15 -9.75 -0.05
CA ILE A 252 -13.42 -8.96 0.94
C ILE A 252 -12.94 -9.77 2.15
N ALA A 253 -13.22 -11.09 2.17
CA ALA A 253 -12.60 -12.06 3.07
C ALA A 253 -12.62 -11.65 4.57
N GLY A 254 -13.81 -11.41 5.13
CA GLY A 254 -14.02 -11.03 6.54
C GLY A 254 -13.91 -9.52 6.83
N ARG A 255 -13.50 -8.69 5.87
CA ARG A 255 -13.32 -7.25 6.07
C ARG A 255 -14.63 -6.47 6.16
N GLU A 256 -15.76 -7.08 5.89
CA GLU A 256 -17.09 -6.54 6.17
C GLU A 256 -17.30 -6.22 7.66
N ASN A 257 -16.54 -6.89 8.53
CA ASN A 257 -16.59 -6.71 9.98
C ASN A 257 -15.60 -5.64 10.49
N LEU A 258 -14.86 -4.95 9.61
CA LEU A 258 -13.80 -4.02 10.03
C LEU A 258 -14.29 -2.91 10.96
N THR A 259 -15.50 -2.43 10.81
CA THR A 259 -16.07 -1.41 11.71
C THR A 259 -16.16 -1.91 13.15
N GLN A 260 -16.64 -3.14 13.35
CA GLN A 260 -16.69 -3.75 14.67
C GLN A 260 -15.27 -4.00 15.21
N ILE A 261 -14.41 -4.59 14.41
CA ILE A 261 -13.02 -4.88 14.79
C ILE A 261 -12.26 -3.61 15.19
N LEU A 262 -12.41 -2.51 14.46
CA LEU A 262 -11.78 -1.23 14.79
C LEU A 262 -12.26 -0.72 16.16
N ARG A 263 -13.54 -0.87 16.47
CA ARG A 263 -14.06 -0.50 17.81
C ARG A 263 -13.42 -1.34 18.90
N GLU A 264 -13.28 -2.64 18.70
CA GLU A 264 -12.60 -3.55 19.63
C GLU A 264 -11.09 -3.24 19.75
N MET A 265 -10.49 -2.67 18.72
CA MET A 265 -9.10 -2.22 18.70
C MET A 265 -8.89 -0.83 19.32
N GLY A 266 -9.96 -0.16 19.77
CA GLY A 266 -9.88 1.14 20.44
C GLY A 266 -10.12 2.36 19.55
N PHE A 267 -10.79 2.16 18.39
CA PHE A 267 -11.28 3.25 17.52
C PHE A 267 -12.81 3.28 17.55
N PRO A 268 -13.45 4.10 18.39
CA PRO A 268 -14.92 4.09 18.56
C PRO A 268 -15.69 4.45 17.28
N LEU A 269 -15.13 5.21 16.37
CA LEU A 269 -15.69 5.57 15.06
C LEU A 269 -17.08 6.23 15.15
N ARG A 270 -17.19 7.28 15.96
CA ARG A 270 -18.39 8.11 16.06
C ARG A 270 -18.61 8.97 14.83
#